data_df45139e5cc2676dde52a675582316b4
#
_entry.id   df45139e5cc2676dde52a675582316b4
#
_cell.length_a   1.000
_cell.length_b   1.000
_cell.length_c   1.000
_cell.angle_alpha   90.00
_cell.angle_beta   90.00
_cell.angle_gamma   90.00
#
_symmetry.space_group_name_H-M   'P 1'
#
loop_
_entity.id
_entity.type
_entity.pdbx_description
1 polymer ?
#
loop_
_entity_poly.entity_id
_entity_poly.type
_entity_poly.pdbx_seq_one_letter_code
_entity_poly.pdbx_strand_id
1 'polypeptide(L)'
;MAVIQISKIQHRRGLGADLPQLSSAEIGWVIDERKLYIGNGTTSEGAPAIGNTEILTQYSDILGSINSYTYKGTEVGYTAQTSSTGADVQRSLQKKLDDFINAKDFGIVGDGVTDDTAKINFMLQQVYTREHTNDKSYKAIYFPSGTYLISGSIKFPRNATIIGNGAGATIFKNSGNVGTVGETADSKQQTGSNVALGGALTPKNITIQNCQFYQTEDADTFLVDQANVVTFNNVRFRGRHGSGSVVSIGNRKAGVRVTQSTSQTTKNIVFNGCDFIKLDLAFDCDHDAQNITFNNCYFQESFAGIICGENITGSAPSITGPNGVKVLNSLFENIYNLGIKTITVTNFISSFNTFVNVGVAGAGSVGTALVPIINYDSDGNYSIGDNFDRTASQQATHPNLQNNGKAVYGLLASDSIHYGTHKTEPGKTDTLTDNTTSGNTSIDFDESVLSEHIIDYMISRHTGIRTGTIKVTGNNTLGYFMEDDFSETNDLGVTLEMDSANGVLQYTTSSSGYNATFKYRLQKFV
;
A
#
# COMPACT_ATOMS: atom_id res chain seq x y z
N MET A 1 -54.13 64.21 30.32
CA MET A 1 -53.12 63.33 29.67
C MET A 1 -52.25 62.79 30.80
N ALA A 2 -52.32 61.50 31.07
CA ALA A 2 -51.44 60.85 32.04
C ALA A 2 -50.09 60.64 31.40
N VAL A 3 -49.05 61.24 31.91
CA VAL A 3 -47.68 60.94 31.50
C VAL A 3 -47.31 59.63 32.15
N ILE A 4 -47.24 58.58 31.35
CA ILE A 4 -46.65 57.31 31.79
C ILE A 4 -45.13 57.51 31.83
N GLN A 5 -44.62 57.67 33.03
CA GLN A 5 -43.17 57.73 33.25
C GLN A 5 -42.65 56.27 33.21
N ILE A 6 -42.04 55.88 32.13
CA ILE A 6 -41.34 54.60 32.03
C ILE A 6 -40.06 54.74 32.86
N SER A 7 -39.99 54.08 34.00
CA SER A 7 -38.77 53.97 34.79
C SER A 7 -37.74 53.19 34.03
N LYS A 8 -36.62 53.80 33.72
CA LYS A 8 -35.47 53.10 33.10
C LYS A 8 -34.78 52.26 34.19
N ILE A 9 -34.95 50.94 34.13
CA ILE A 9 -34.23 50.04 35.01
C ILE A 9 -32.81 49.88 34.42
N GLN A 10 -31.80 50.23 35.21
CA GLN A 10 -30.41 50.04 34.84
C GLN A 10 -29.78 48.99 35.76
N HIS A 11 -29.29 47.91 35.19
CA HIS A 11 -28.58 46.89 35.94
C HIS A 11 -27.13 47.30 36.18
N ARG A 12 -26.48 46.68 37.18
CA ARG A 12 -25.04 46.88 37.40
C ARG A 12 -24.27 46.43 36.16
N ARG A 13 -23.18 47.16 35.83
CA ARG A 13 -22.28 46.86 34.76
C ARG A 13 -20.86 47.21 35.13
N GLY A 14 -19.90 46.39 34.69
CA GLY A 14 -18.47 46.61 34.96
C GLY A 14 -17.61 45.63 34.16
N LEU A 15 -16.32 45.59 34.48
CA LEU A 15 -15.40 44.61 33.93
C LEU A 15 -15.55 43.26 34.68
N GLY A 16 -15.19 42.16 34.04
CA GLY A 16 -15.27 40.82 34.64
C GLY A 16 -14.40 40.67 35.89
N ALA A 17 -13.22 41.30 35.88
CA ALA A 17 -12.31 41.33 37.04
C ALA A 17 -12.88 42.03 38.26
N ASP A 18 -13.83 42.96 38.06
CA ASP A 18 -14.43 43.81 39.11
C ASP A 18 -15.83 43.31 39.49
N LEU A 19 -16.30 42.17 39.02
CA LEU A 19 -17.61 41.64 39.30
C LEU A 19 -17.74 41.25 40.78
N PRO A 20 -18.48 42.01 41.60
CA PRO A 20 -18.65 41.67 43.01
C PRO A 20 -19.61 40.48 43.18
N GLN A 21 -19.67 39.95 44.39
CA GLN A 21 -20.78 39.12 44.78
C GLN A 21 -22.10 39.89 44.64
N LEU A 22 -22.96 39.51 43.73
CA LEU A 22 -24.26 40.10 43.55
C LEU A 22 -25.24 39.63 44.65
N SER A 23 -26.14 40.49 45.04
CA SER A 23 -27.21 40.11 45.95
C SER A 23 -28.15 39.09 45.33
N SER A 24 -29.00 38.41 46.14
CA SER A 24 -29.96 37.44 45.65
C SER A 24 -30.82 38.02 44.52
N ALA A 25 -30.80 37.35 43.36
CA ALA A 25 -31.49 37.74 42.14
C ALA A 25 -31.05 39.11 41.53
N GLU A 26 -29.99 39.71 42.01
CA GLU A 26 -29.41 40.91 41.40
C GLU A 26 -28.72 40.57 40.07
N ILE A 27 -28.95 41.36 39.04
CA ILE A 27 -28.37 41.17 37.69
C ILE A 27 -27.20 42.08 37.47
N GLY A 28 -26.07 41.51 37.00
CA GLY A 28 -24.84 42.23 36.62
C GLY A 28 -24.46 41.96 35.18
N TRP A 29 -24.11 42.99 34.41
CA TRP A 29 -23.61 42.91 33.06
C TRP A 29 -22.10 43.12 33.02
N VAL A 30 -21.35 42.11 32.59
CA VAL A 30 -19.91 42.20 32.37
C VAL A 30 -19.65 42.66 30.92
N ILE A 31 -19.04 43.87 30.79
CA ILE A 31 -18.97 44.58 29.51
C ILE A 31 -17.90 43.98 28.59
N ASP A 32 -16.73 43.69 29.12
CA ASP A 32 -15.57 43.16 28.40
C ASP A 32 -15.80 41.73 27.91
N GLU A 33 -16.48 40.90 28.71
CA GLU A 33 -16.81 39.54 28.35
C GLU A 33 -18.18 39.38 27.67
N ARG A 34 -19.01 40.44 27.68
CA ARG A 34 -20.41 40.47 27.19
C ARG A 34 -21.27 39.38 27.81
N LYS A 35 -21.07 39.14 29.10
CA LYS A 35 -21.80 38.14 29.88
C LYS A 35 -22.75 38.73 30.87
N LEU A 36 -23.83 38.00 31.15
CA LEU A 36 -24.85 38.38 32.12
C LEU A 36 -24.78 37.45 33.32
N TYR A 37 -24.80 37.98 34.52
CA TYR A 37 -24.77 37.23 35.77
C TYR A 37 -25.96 37.55 36.64
N ILE A 38 -26.39 36.56 37.44
CA ILE A 38 -27.38 36.72 38.49
C ILE A 38 -26.77 36.26 39.82
N GLY A 39 -26.96 37.05 40.86
CA GLY A 39 -26.51 36.67 42.21
C GLY A 39 -27.30 35.48 42.78
N ASN A 40 -26.60 34.50 43.32
CA ASN A 40 -27.21 33.32 43.93
C ASN A 40 -27.84 33.64 45.32
N GLY A 41 -27.48 34.77 45.94
CA GLY A 41 -27.83 35.02 47.30
C GLY A 41 -26.96 34.30 48.32
N THR A 42 -27.44 34.21 49.54
CA THR A 42 -26.73 33.56 50.65
C THR A 42 -27.30 32.18 50.97
N THR A 43 -26.51 31.35 51.65
CA THR A 43 -26.97 30.02 52.09
C THR A 43 -28.13 30.12 53.08
N SER A 44 -28.25 31.20 53.81
CA SER A 44 -29.40 31.48 54.69
C SER A 44 -30.71 31.76 53.92
N GLU A 45 -30.60 32.16 52.67
CA GLU A 45 -31.72 32.36 51.73
C GLU A 45 -32.04 31.07 50.92
N GLY A 46 -31.34 29.99 51.21
CA GLY A 46 -31.55 28.69 50.55
C GLY A 46 -30.70 28.46 49.30
N ALA A 47 -29.72 29.33 48.99
CA ALA A 47 -28.83 29.10 47.89
C ALA A 47 -27.89 27.92 48.15
N PRO A 48 -27.67 27.01 47.20
CA PRO A 48 -26.77 25.86 47.38
C PRO A 48 -25.29 26.27 47.49
N ALA A 49 -24.93 27.42 46.93
CA ALA A 49 -23.62 28.01 47.03
C ALA A 49 -23.70 29.55 46.89
N ILE A 50 -22.80 30.23 47.60
CA ILE A 50 -22.59 31.66 47.41
C ILE A 50 -21.90 31.87 46.06
N GLY A 51 -22.23 32.93 45.35
CA GLY A 51 -21.60 33.27 44.08
C GLY A 51 -22.57 33.90 43.08
N ASN A 52 -22.09 34.05 41.87
CA ASN A 52 -22.88 34.56 40.75
C ASN A 52 -23.03 33.43 39.72
N THR A 53 -24.23 33.24 39.21
CA THR A 53 -24.52 32.29 38.13
C THR A 53 -24.56 33.03 36.81
N GLU A 54 -23.81 32.57 35.83
CA GLU A 54 -23.85 33.08 34.47
C GLU A 54 -25.18 32.73 33.79
N ILE A 55 -25.85 33.73 33.26
CA ILE A 55 -26.99 33.52 32.35
C ILE A 55 -26.44 33.44 30.95
N LEU A 56 -26.70 32.31 30.27
CA LEU A 56 -26.13 32.04 28.96
C LEU A 56 -26.50 33.12 27.93
N THR A 57 -25.50 33.69 27.32
CA THR A 57 -25.60 34.65 26.20
C THR A 57 -24.98 34.04 24.96
N GLN A 58 -25.05 34.70 23.82
CA GLN A 58 -24.34 34.27 22.60
C GLN A 58 -22.81 34.30 22.74
N TYR A 59 -22.28 34.93 23.79
CA TYR A 59 -20.85 35.06 24.08
C TYR A 59 -20.40 34.15 25.23
N SER A 60 -21.33 33.37 25.81
CA SER A 60 -21.00 32.43 26.87
C SER A 60 -20.34 31.18 26.26
N ASP A 61 -19.27 30.71 26.90
CA ASP A 61 -18.67 29.41 26.52
C ASP A 61 -19.53 28.26 27.02
N ILE A 62 -20.55 27.92 26.23
CA ILE A 62 -21.49 26.85 26.56
C ILE A 62 -20.77 25.51 26.58
N LEU A 63 -19.81 25.29 25.68
CA LEU A 63 -19.11 24.02 25.56
C LEU A 63 -18.17 23.76 26.74
N GLY A 64 -17.48 24.82 27.19
CA GLY A 64 -16.64 24.76 28.39
C GLY A 64 -17.44 24.67 29.68
N SER A 65 -18.63 25.26 29.71
CA SER A 65 -19.52 25.28 30.89
C SER A 65 -20.30 23.98 31.10
N ILE A 66 -20.51 23.16 30.05
CA ILE A 66 -21.18 21.84 30.18
C ILE A 66 -20.15 20.80 30.65
N ASN A 67 -20.01 20.68 31.96
CA ASN A 67 -19.10 19.74 32.61
C ASN A 67 -19.67 18.34 32.90
N SER A 68 -20.78 17.99 32.27
CA SER A 68 -21.56 16.81 32.69
C SER A 68 -21.76 15.77 31.59
N TYR A 69 -20.89 15.71 30.58
CA TYR A 69 -20.96 14.60 29.63
C TYR A 69 -20.45 13.32 30.31
N THR A 70 -21.32 12.35 30.43
CA THR A 70 -20.99 10.97 30.82
C THR A 70 -21.43 10.06 29.68
N TYR A 71 -20.55 9.15 29.24
CA TYR A 71 -20.93 8.17 28.23
C TYR A 71 -22.03 7.27 28.80
N LYS A 72 -23.17 7.23 28.09
CA LYS A 72 -24.26 6.31 28.33
C LYS A 72 -24.39 5.37 27.17
N GLY A 73 -24.33 4.08 27.44
CA GLY A 73 -24.56 3.07 26.40
C GLY A 73 -26.00 3.13 25.86
N THR A 74 -26.29 2.29 24.90
CA THR A 74 -27.64 2.16 24.33
C THR A 74 -28.65 1.51 25.30
N GLU A 75 -28.15 0.88 26.36
CA GLU A 75 -29.00 0.24 27.37
C GLU A 75 -29.37 1.21 28.49
N VAL A 76 -30.63 1.14 28.92
CA VAL A 76 -31.12 1.98 30.01
C VAL A 76 -30.35 1.64 31.29
N GLY A 77 -29.81 2.66 31.93
CA GLY A 77 -29.08 2.53 33.20
C GLY A 77 -27.59 2.28 33.06
N TYR A 78 -27.06 2.14 31.83
CA TYR A 78 -25.60 2.04 31.63
C TYR A 78 -24.96 3.43 31.69
N THR A 79 -23.97 3.57 32.55
CA THR A 79 -23.14 4.77 32.65
C THR A 79 -21.67 4.37 32.80
N ALA A 80 -20.76 5.05 32.11
CA ALA A 80 -19.32 4.75 32.23
C ALA A 80 -18.81 5.14 33.64
N GLN A 81 -18.21 4.18 34.34
CA GLN A 81 -17.70 4.33 35.70
C GLN A 81 -16.21 4.02 35.77
N THR A 82 -15.52 4.51 36.79
CA THR A 82 -14.10 4.25 37.02
C THR A 82 -13.82 2.82 37.49
N SER A 83 -14.83 2.14 38.07
CA SER A 83 -14.78 0.74 38.50
C SER A 83 -16.20 0.22 38.65
N SER A 84 -16.38 -1.07 39.00
CA SER A 84 -17.72 -1.67 39.25
C SER A 84 -18.53 -0.99 40.35
N THR A 85 -17.89 -0.23 41.25
CA THR A 85 -18.48 0.54 42.34
C THR A 85 -18.03 2.00 42.33
N GLY A 86 -17.39 2.43 41.26
CA GLY A 86 -16.83 3.77 41.15
C GLY A 86 -17.87 4.83 40.77
N ALA A 87 -17.44 6.10 40.86
CA ALA A 87 -18.24 7.21 40.39
C ALA A 87 -18.33 7.24 38.86
N ASP A 88 -19.39 7.83 38.35
CA ASP A 88 -19.56 8.08 36.92
C ASP A 88 -18.41 8.94 36.38
N VAL A 89 -17.88 8.58 35.22
CA VAL A 89 -16.82 9.36 34.54
C VAL A 89 -17.45 10.55 33.86
N GLN A 90 -17.15 11.74 34.37
CA GLN A 90 -17.61 13.01 33.79
C GLN A 90 -16.52 13.71 33.00
N ARG A 91 -16.87 14.25 31.85
CA ARG A 91 -16.00 15.04 30.99
C ARG A 91 -16.73 16.32 30.53
N SER A 92 -16.02 17.40 30.28
CA SER A 92 -16.63 18.52 29.59
C SER A 92 -16.94 18.15 28.13
N LEU A 93 -17.94 18.79 27.54
CA LEU A 93 -18.26 18.59 26.11
C LEU A 93 -17.05 18.98 25.23
N GLN A 94 -16.34 20.05 25.56
CA GLN A 94 -15.12 20.45 24.89
C GLN A 94 -14.07 19.33 24.88
N LYS A 95 -13.76 18.74 26.05
CA LYS A 95 -12.83 17.61 26.14
C LYS A 95 -13.28 16.39 25.32
N LYS A 96 -14.60 16.22 25.16
CA LYS A 96 -15.16 15.14 24.34
C LYS A 96 -15.01 15.42 22.84
N LEU A 97 -15.23 16.66 22.41
CA LEU A 97 -15.04 17.08 21.02
C LEU A 97 -13.55 17.05 20.64
N ASP A 98 -12.68 17.42 21.57
CA ASP A 98 -11.22 17.42 21.36
C ASP A 98 -10.62 16.00 21.22
N ASP A 99 -11.38 14.92 21.38
CA ASP A 99 -10.91 13.57 21.11
C ASP A 99 -10.56 13.38 19.63
N PHE A 100 -11.21 14.12 18.74
CA PHE A 100 -11.02 14.07 17.30
C PHE A 100 -10.62 15.43 16.78
N ILE A 101 -9.66 15.47 15.87
CA ILE A 101 -9.26 16.67 15.17
C ILE A 101 -9.92 16.66 13.80
N ASN A 102 -10.72 17.68 13.50
CA ASN A 102 -11.33 17.85 12.18
C ASN A 102 -10.52 18.89 11.39
N ALA A 103 -10.17 18.58 10.14
CA ALA A 103 -9.46 19.51 9.27
C ALA A 103 -10.17 20.86 9.11
N LYS A 104 -11.51 20.87 9.17
CA LYS A 104 -12.30 22.11 9.11
C LYS A 104 -12.02 23.07 10.26
N ASP A 105 -11.61 22.56 11.43
CA ASP A 105 -11.30 23.37 12.61
C ASP A 105 -10.05 24.26 12.39
N PHE A 106 -9.24 23.92 11.38
CA PHE A 106 -8.06 24.68 10.96
C PHE A 106 -8.34 25.60 9.75
N GLY A 107 -9.61 25.79 9.40
CA GLY A 107 -10.02 26.63 8.27
C GLY A 107 -9.72 26.03 6.89
N ILE A 108 -9.50 24.71 6.83
CA ILE A 108 -9.34 23.96 5.58
C ILE A 108 -10.72 23.83 4.92
N VAL A 109 -10.84 24.15 3.64
CA VAL A 109 -12.15 24.32 2.98
C VAL A 109 -12.61 23.06 2.25
N GLY A 110 -11.78 22.45 1.40
CA GLY A 110 -12.11 21.26 0.65
C GLY A 110 -13.25 21.45 -0.36
N ASP A 111 -13.36 22.65 -0.96
CA ASP A 111 -14.42 23.02 -1.92
C ASP A 111 -14.05 22.74 -3.39
N GLY A 112 -12.83 22.27 -3.65
CA GLY A 112 -12.29 22.03 -4.99
C GLY A 112 -11.82 23.28 -5.73
N VAL A 113 -11.82 24.45 -5.08
CA VAL A 113 -11.44 25.75 -5.63
C VAL A 113 -10.34 26.42 -4.80
N THR A 114 -10.50 26.41 -3.49
CA THR A 114 -9.54 27.02 -2.56
C THR A 114 -8.31 26.16 -2.40
N ASP A 115 -7.12 26.75 -2.48
CA ASP A 115 -5.87 26.04 -2.15
C ASP A 115 -5.76 25.83 -0.64
N ASP A 116 -5.76 24.59 -0.24
CA ASP A 116 -5.71 24.17 1.16
C ASP A 116 -4.30 23.75 1.62
N THR A 117 -3.29 23.77 0.73
CA THR A 117 -1.94 23.23 0.98
C THR A 117 -1.30 23.80 2.24
N ALA A 118 -1.25 25.14 2.35
CA ALA A 118 -0.58 25.79 3.47
C ALA A 118 -1.26 25.49 4.80
N LYS A 119 -2.60 25.48 4.82
CA LYS A 119 -3.40 25.19 6.02
C LYS A 119 -3.25 23.73 6.46
N ILE A 120 -3.26 22.79 5.52
CA ILE A 120 -3.07 21.37 5.80
C ILE A 120 -1.67 21.15 6.39
N ASN A 121 -0.62 21.69 5.76
CA ASN A 121 0.74 21.55 6.25
C ASN A 121 0.92 22.19 7.62
N PHE A 122 0.31 23.34 7.86
CA PHE A 122 0.37 24.01 9.17
C PHE A 122 -0.37 23.23 10.25
N MET A 123 -1.54 22.67 9.96
CA MET A 123 -2.27 21.78 10.86
C MET A 123 -1.42 20.54 11.23
N LEU A 124 -0.84 19.87 10.23
CA LEU A 124 0.04 18.71 10.46
C LEU A 124 1.24 19.08 11.33
N GLN A 125 1.83 20.26 11.11
CA GLN A 125 2.91 20.77 11.93
C GLN A 125 2.45 21.00 13.37
N GLN A 126 1.31 21.63 13.59
CA GLN A 126 0.78 21.88 14.93
C GLN A 126 0.46 20.60 15.69
N VAL A 127 -0.12 19.60 15.03
CA VAL A 127 -0.56 18.37 15.68
C VAL A 127 0.60 17.42 15.98
N TYR A 128 1.58 17.30 15.08
CA TYR A 128 2.60 16.26 15.17
C TYR A 128 4.02 16.76 15.44
N THR A 129 4.36 18.00 15.12
CA THR A 129 5.76 18.46 15.10
C THR A 129 6.07 19.64 16.03
N ARG A 130 5.11 20.09 16.82
CA ARG A 130 5.30 21.25 17.72
C ARG A 130 6.59 21.17 18.53
N GLU A 131 7.53 22.06 18.27
CA GLU A 131 8.82 22.12 18.99
C GLU A 131 8.70 22.76 20.38
N HIS A 132 7.64 23.53 20.63
CA HIS A 132 7.57 24.42 21.78
C HIS A 132 6.77 23.93 22.98
N THR A 133 6.11 22.78 22.88
CA THR A 133 5.38 22.19 24.00
C THR A 133 5.52 20.68 23.99
N ASN A 134 5.62 20.10 25.18
CA ASN A 134 5.58 18.63 25.36
C ASN A 134 4.21 18.01 25.01
N ASP A 135 3.24 18.83 24.61
CA ASP A 135 1.88 18.44 24.30
C ASP A 135 1.66 18.24 22.80
N LYS A 136 2.41 17.32 22.23
CA LYS A 136 2.05 16.77 20.91
C LYS A 136 0.80 15.94 21.10
N SER A 137 -0.28 16.30 20.42
CA SER A 137 -1.54 15.59 20.63
C SER A 137 -1.51 14.18 20.03
N TYR A 138 -0.75 13.98 18.94
CA TYR A 138 -0.68 12.73 18.16
C TYR A 138 -2.06 12.11 17.83
N LYS A 139 -3.12 12.92 17.89
CA LYS A 139 -4.47 12.47 17.59
C LYS A 139 -4.65 12.28 16.09
N ALA A 140 -5.52 11.38 15.72
CA ALA A 140 -5.90 11.22 14.32
C ALA A 140 -6.62 12.49 13.81
N ILE A 141 -6.29 12.88 12.58
CA ILE A 141 -6.93 14.01 11.89
C ILE A 141 -7.96 13.44 10.90
N TYR A 142 -9.18 13.89 11.05
CA TYR A 142 -10.27 13.55 10.15
C TYR A 142 -10.47 14.62 9.08
N PHE A 143 -10.50 14.18 7.83
CA PHE A 143 -10.84 15.00 6.68
C PHE A 143 -12.25 14.62 6.20
N PRO A 144 -13.25 15.48 6.36
CA PRO A 144 -14.58 15.27 5.81
C PRO A 144 -14.58 15.11 4.29
N SER A 145 -15.73 14.70 3.73
CA SER A 145 -15.94 14.67 2.29
C SER A 145 -15.67 16.06 1.69
N GLY A 146 -14.91 16.10 0.60
CA GLY A 146 -14.52 17.31 -0.09
C GLY A 146 -13.36 17.08 -1.05
N THR A 147 -13.12 18.05 -1.93
CA THR A 147 -11.96 18.08 -2.80
C THR A 147 -11.01 19.17 -2.30
N TYR A 148 -9.89 18.76 -1.74
CA TYR A 148 -8.86 19.63 -1.19
C TYR A 148 -7.83 19.92 -2.29
N LEU A 149 -7.78 21.14 -2.79
CA LEU A 149 -6.78 21.53 -3.80
C LEU A 149 -5.41 21.70 -3.17
N ILE A 150 -4.40 21.14 -3.85
CA ILE A 150 -3.01 21.09 -3.38
C ILE A 150 -2.11 21.70 -4.44
N SER A 151 -1.55 22.87 -4.16
CA SER A 151 -0.60 23.57 -5.03
C SER A 151 0.87 23.22 -4.75
N GLY A 152 1.12 22.43 -3.72
CA GLY A 152 2.42 21.90 -3.33
C GLY A 152 2.23 20.61 -2.55
N SER A 153 3.30 19.93 -2.17
CA SER A 153 3.18 18.64 -1.47
C SER A 153 2.61 18.79 -0.06
N ILE A 154 1.69 17.90 0.30
CA ILE A 154 1.34 17.68 1.71
C ILE A 154 2.45 16.85 2.34
N LYS A 155 3.02 17.33 3.41
CA LYS A 155 4.15 16.74 4.12
C LYS A 155 3.68 15.99 5.36
N PHE A 156 3.67 14.65 5.28
CA PHE A 156 3.20 13.79 6.35
C PHE A 156 4.35 13.48 7.32
N PRO A 157 4.34 14.04 8.53
CA PRO A 157 5.42 13.85 9.49
C PRO A 157 5.26 12.54 10.28
N ARG A 158 6.26 12.24 11.08
CA ARG A 158 6.27 11.08 11.98
C ARG A 158 5.02 11.03 12.86
N ASN A 159 4.44 9.83 13.01
CA ASN A 159 3.23 9.50 13.77
C ASN A 159 1.93 10.13 13.20
N ALA A 160 1.94 10.64 11.98
CA ALA A 160 0.73 11.18 11.36
C ALA A 160 -0.30 10.07 11.12
N THR A 161 -1.53 10.31 11.57
CA THR A 161 -2.69 9.45 11.30
C THR A 161 -3.78 10.28 10.65
N ILE A 162 -4.07 9.98 9.40
CA ILE A 162 -5.03 10.71 8.56
C ILE A 162 -6.19 9.79 8.20
N ILE A 163 -7.40 10.27 8.41
CA ILE A 163 -8.63 9.52 8.15
C ILE A 163 -9.54 10.36 7.24
N GLY A 164 -9.80 9.85 6.06
CA GLY A 164 -10.82 10.40 5.15
C GLY A 164 -12.17 9.71 5.29
N ASN A 165 -13.13 10.15 4.51
CA ASN A 165 -14.50 9.63 4.49
C ASN A 165 -14.74 8.61 3.37
N GLY A 166 -13.68 8.16 2.73
CA GLY A 166 -13.69 7.22 1.60
C GLY A 166 -12.91 7.75 0.41
N ALA A 167 -12.32 6.84 -0.37
CA ALA A 167 -11.48 7.17 -1.52
C ALA A 167 -12.21 7.95 -2.64
N GLY A 168 -13.54 7.88 -2.70
CA GLY A 168 -14.36 8.69 -3.61
C GLY A 168 -14.89 10.00 -3.00
N ALA A 169 -14.73 10.20 -1.70
CA ALA A 169 -15.35 11.29 -0.96
C ALA A 169 -14.35 12.32 -0.45
N THR A 170 -13.17 11.88 0.01
CA THR A 170 -12.08 12.77 0.47
C THR A 170 -10.96 12.73 -0.56
N ILE A 171 -10.78 13.81 -1.31
CA ILE A 171 -9.88 13.87 -2.46
C ILE A 171 -8.86 15.00 -2.26
N PHE A 172 -7.57 14.64 -2.19
CA PHE A 172 -6.45 15.57 -2.30
C PHE A 172 -6.06 15.67 -3.77
N LYS A 173 -6.36 16.79 -4.40
CA LYS A 173 -6.19 16.99 -5.85
C LYS A 173 -5.11 18.01 -6.15
N ASN A 174 -4.16 17.66 -7.01
CA ASN A 174 -3.18 18.63 -7.53
C ASN A 174 -3.88 19.79 -8.25
N SER A 175 -3.42 21.02 -8.03
CA SER A 175 -3.96 22.25 -8.61
C SER A 175 -3.12 22.82 -9.75
N GLY A 176 -2.40 21.97 -10.49
CA GLY A 176 -1.58 22.39 -11.62
C GLY A 176 -0.10 22.62 -11.28
N ASN A 177 0.38 22.08 -10.15
CA ASN A 177 1.80 22.11 -9.80
C ASN A 177 2.51 20.82 -10.26
N VAL A 178 3.77 20.94 -10.64
CA VAL A 178 4.63 19.80 -11.05
C VAL A 178 5.14 18.96 -9.88
N GLY A 179 4.79 19.27 -8.63
CA GLY A 179 5.18 18.51 -7.44
C GLY A 179 4.25 17.33 -7.13
N THR A 180 4.65 16.49 -6.17
CA THR A 180 3.82 15.41 -5.63
C THR A 180 2.61 15.97 -4.89
N VAL A 181 1.52 15.19 -4.80
CA VAL A 181 0.36 15.56 -3.97
C VAL A 181 0.66 15.33 -2.49
N GLY A 182 1.36 14.24 -2.18
CA GLY A 182 1.77 13.91 -0.83
C GLY A 182 3.18 13.35 -0.78
N GLU A 183 3.85 13.55 0.34
CA GLU A 183 5.18 12.97 0.60
C GLU A 183 5.38 12.70 2.08
N THR A 184 6.21 11.72 2.42
CA THR A 184 6.71 11.58 3.79
C THR A 184 7.66 12.73 4.13
N ALA A 185 7.68 13.19 5.36
CA ALA A 185 8.47 14.33 5.78
C ALA A 185 9.19 14.06 7.11
N ASP A 186 10.21 14.85 7.40
CA ASP A 186 10.90 14.80 8.67
C ASP A 186 9.98 15.10 9.87
N SER A 187 10.43 14.82 11.08
CA SER A 187 9.64 15.04 12.28
C SER A 187 9.31 16.52 12.55
N LYS A 188 9.98 17.44 11.88
CA LYS A 188 9.74 18.87 11.94
C LYS A 188 8.82 19.36 10.82
N GLN A 189 8.58 18.52 9.83
CA GLN A 189 7.80 18.86 8.63
C GLN A 189 8.34 20.07 7.84
N GLN A 190 9.62 20.36 8.00
CA GLN A 190 10.25 21.53 7.34
C GLN A 190 10.65 21.21 5.91
N THR A 191 11.13 19.97 5.70
CA THR A 191 11.59 19.49 4.41
C THR A 191 10.96 18.13 4.10
N GLY A 192 10.83 17.82 2.82
CA GLY A 192 10.55 16.45 2.39
C GLY A 192 11.67 15.50 2.85
N SER A 193 11.40 14.21 2.83
CA SER A 193 12.33 13.19 3.29
C SER A 193 13.54 12.97 2.37
N ASN A 194 13.59 13.58 1.22
CA ASN A 194 14.71 13.58 0.28
C ASN A 194 15.95 14.35 0.73
N VAL A 195 15.97 14.85 1.95
CA VAL A 195 17.13 15.50 2.59
C VAL A 195 17.76 14.53 3.59
N ALA A 196 19.09 14.59 3.76
CA ALA A 196 19.80 13.77 4.73
C ALA A 196 19.24 13.96 6.15
N LEU A 197 18.51 12.97 6.64
CA LEU A 197 17.87 12.99 7.95
C LEU A 197 18.66 12.16 8.94
N GLY A 198 18.92 12.72 10.13
CA GLY A 198 19.39 11.92 11.25
C GLY A 198 18.28 10.96 11.73
N GLY A 199 18.65 9.81 12.33
CA GLY A 199 17.68 8.79 12.72
C GLY A 199 16.52 9.27 13.60
N ALA A 200 16.71 10.36 14.36
CA ALA A 200 15.65 10.99 15.17
C ALA A 200 14.60 11.75 14.34
N LEU A 201 14.96 12.16 13.13
CA LEU A 201 14.08 12.95 12.23
C LEU A 201 13.36 12.08 11.21
N THR A 202 13.80 10.82 11.01
CA THR A 202 13.22 9.89 10.03
C THR A 202 11.70 9.80 10.15
N PRO A 203 10.93 9.95 9.04
CA PRO A 203 9.50 9.71 9.01
C PRO A 203 9.17 8.28 9.43
N LYS A 204 8.24 8.10 10.35
CA LYS A 204 7.80 6.76 10.75
C LYS A 204 6.42 6.72 11.39
N ASN A 205 5.81 5.53 11.41
CA ASN A 205 4.49 5.30 11.98
C ASN A 205 3.44 6.23 11.35
N ILE A 206 3.42 6.30 10.02
CA ILE A 206 2.46 7.12 9.27
C ILE A 206 1.33 6.21 8.82
N THR A 207 0.09 6.58 9.11
CA THR A 207 -1.10 5.87 8.65
C THR A 207 -2.02 6.83 7.91
N ILE A 208 -2.38 6.47 6.68
CA ILE A 208 -3.30 7.24 5.83
C ILE A 208 -4.41 6.30 5.38
N GLN A 209 -5.66 6.69 5.56
CA GLN A 209 -6.77 5.82 5.24
C GLN A 209 -8.00 6.55 4.68
N ASN A 210 -8.75 5.83 3.83
CA ASN A 210 -10.05 6.26 3.30
C ASN A 210 -10.02 7.59 2.56
N CYS A 211 -9.05 7.82 1.68
CA CYS A 211 -8.94 9.03 0.89
C CYS A 211 -8.34 8.76 -0.50
N GLN A 212 -8.32 9.77 -1.34
CA GLN A 212 -7.72 9.74 -2.66
C GLN A 212 -6.65 10.82 -2.81
N PHE A 213 -5.51 10.45 -3.37
CA PHE A 213 -4.52 11.37 -3.94
C PHE A 213 -4.68 11.39 -5.45
N TYR A 214 -4.98 12.56 -5.99
CA TYR A 214 -5.22 12.71 -7.43
C TYR A 214 -4.22 13.66 -8.06
N GLN A 215 -3.32 13.11 -8.88
CA GLN A 215 -2.33 13.84 -9.66
C GLN A 215 -2.88 14.18 -11.03
N THR A 216 -2.97 15.47 -11.34
CA THR A 216 -3.44 15.98 -12.64
C THR A 216 -2.30 16.37 -13.57
N GLU A 217 -1.07 16.44 -13.06
CA GLU A 217 0.10 16.91 -13.76
C GLU A 217 1.12 15.78 -14.00
N ASP A 218 2.19 16.10 -14.71
CA ASP A 218 3.28 15.18 -15.02
C ASP A 218 4.26 15.08 -13.84
N ALA A 219 3.78 14.50 -12.73
CA ALA A 219 4.55 14.29 -11.51
C ALA A 219 4.09 13.02 -10.78
N ASP A 220 4.92 12.52 -9.87
CA ASP A 220 4.53 11.41 -8.99
C ASP A 220 3.34 11.83 -8.10
N THR A 221 2.47 10.88 -7.78
CA THR A 221 1.32 11.19 -6.92
C THR A 221 1.72 11.24 -5.46
N PHE A 222 2.49 10.26 -4.99
CA PHE A 222 2.95 10.19 -3.61
C PHE A 222 4.42 9.73 -3.53
N LEU A 223 5.22 10.40 -2.72
CA LEU A 223 6.62 10.06 -2.49
C LEU A 223 6.81 9.48 -1.09
N VAL A 224 7.38 8.28 -1.00
CA VAL A 224 7.82 7.66 0.25
C VAL A 224 9.33 7.58 0.23
N ASP A 225 9.99 8.36 1.05
CA ASP A 225 11.44 8.43 1.11
C ASP A 225 11.93 8.30 2.55
N GLN A 226 12.95 7.49 2.78
CA GLN A 226 13.60 7.29 4.09
C GLN A 226 12.61 7.00 5.24
N ALA A 227 11.47 6.41 4.94
CA ALA A 227 10.39 6.21 5.89
C ALA A 227 10.41 4.80 6.50
N ASN A 228 9.91 4.68 7.73
CA ASN A 228 9.75 3.39 8.38
C ASN A 228 8.35 3.25 8.97
N VAL A 229 7.66 2.17 8.62
CA VAL A 229 6.25 1.91 8.96
C VAL A 229 5.35 2.99 8.38
N VAL A 230 5.00 2.82 7.10
CA VAL A 230 3.99 3.62 6.41
C VAL A 230 2.86 2.69 5.97
N THR A 231 1.65 3.00 6.37
CA THR A 231 0.48 2.17 6.07
C THR A 231 -0.57 2.98 5.34
N PHE A 232 -0.98 2.48 4.19
CA PHE A 232 -2.09 3.00 3.41
C PHE A 232 -3.24 1.98 3.47
N ASN A 233 -4.41 2.40 3.96
CA ASN A 233 -5.59 1.57 4.05
C ASN A 233 -6.74 2.19 3.23
N ASN A 234 -7.23 1.47 2.22
CA ASN A 234 -8.32 1.93 1.37
C ASN A 234 -8.04 3.34 0.79
N VAL A 235 -6.82 3.53 0.26
CA VAL A 235 -6.36 4.78 -0.36
C VAL A 235 -6.34 4.60 -1.87
N ARG A 236 -6.86 5.58 -2.61
CA ARG A 236 -6.76 5.62 -4.06
C ARG A 236 -5.66 6.55 -4.51
N PHE A 237 -4.73 6.03 -5.30
CA PHE A 237 -3.73 6.80 -6.04
C PHE A 237 -4.19 6.91 -7.49
N ARG A 238 -4.50 8.12 -7.93
CA ARG A 238 -5.02 8.38 -9.27
C ARG A 238 -4.11 9.34 -10.02
N GLY A 239 -3.74 8.96 -11.24
CA GLY A 239 -3.03 9.81 -12.18
C GLY A 239 -3.90 10.29 -13.32
N ARG A 240 -3.23 10.73 -14.40
CA ARG A 240 -3.84 11.23 -15.62
C ARG A 240 -3.60 10.35 -16.85
N HIS A 241 -2.98 9.18 -16.67
CA HIS A 241 -2.66 8.32 -17.80
C HIS A 241 -3.89 8.07 -18.68
N GLY A 242 -3.75 8.36 -19.95
CA GLY A 242 -4.80 8.11 -20.96
C GLY A 242 -4.67 6.69 -21.49
N SER A 243 -5.81 6.03 -21.71
CA SER A 243 -5.86 4.71 -22.34
C SER A 243 -5.06 4.70 -23.66
N GLY A 244 -4.11 3.79 -23.78
CA GLY A 244 -3.27 3.62 -24.97
C GLY A 244 -2.11 4.60 -25.13
N SER A 245 -1.85 5.47 -24.18
CA SER A 245 -0.69 6.35 -24.22
C SER A 245 0.59 5.60 -23.91
N VAL A 246 1.58 5.69 -24.79
CA VAL A 246 2.92 5.17 -24.56
C VAL A 246 3.74 6.21 -23.80
N VAL A 247 4.27 5.83 -22.66
CA VAL A 247 5.12 6.70 -21.86
C VAL A 247 6.58 6.37 -22.11
N SER A 248 7.36 7.38 -22.45
CA SER A 248 8.81 7.25 -22.60
C SER A 248 9.46 6.82 -21.27
N ILE A 249 10.40 5.89 -21.31
CA ILE A 249 11.03 5.30 -20.11
C ILE A 249 11.56 6.37 -19.13
N GLY A 250 12.17 7.43 -19.63
CA GLY A 250 12.75 8.48 -18.79
C GLY A 250 11.77 9.48 -18.16
N ASN A 251 10.46 9.39 -18.49
CA ASN A 251 9.45 10.35 -18.05
C ASN A 251 8.30 9.71 -17.28
N ARG A 252 8.45 8.47 -16.83
CA ARG A 252 7.40 7.75 -16.13
C ARG A 252 7.16 8.32 -14.75
N LYS A 253 5.91 8.59 -14.43
CA LYS A 253 5.48 9.08 -13.12
C LYS A 253 4.72 8.00 -12.37
N ALA A 254 5.02 7.88 -11.08
CA ALA A 254 4.46 6.82 -10.26
C ALA A 254 3.25 7.29 -9.45
N GLY A 255 2.32 6.37 -9.22
CA GLY A 255 1.29 6.55 -8.20
C GLY A 255 1.91 6.64 -6.81
N VAL A 256 2.78 5.71 -6.49
CA VAL A 256 3.66 5.81 -5.32
C VAL A 256 5.08 5.51 -5.76
N ARG A 257 5.98 6.43 -5.48
CA ARG A 257 7.42 6.23 -5.65
C ARG A 257 8.07 6.05 -4.29
N VAL A 258 8.86 4.99 -4.17
CA VAL A 258 9.71 4.75 -3.00
C VAL A 258 11.14 5.07 -3.37
N THR A 259 11.76 5.97 -2.63
CA THR A 259 13.14 6.41 -2.86
C THR A 259 13.97 6.31 -1.59
N GLN A 260 15.27 6.41 -1.77
CA GLN A 260 16.24 6.48 -0.70
C GLN A 260 17.27 7.57 -1.05
N SER A 261 17.01 8.77 -0.62
CA SER A 261 17.88 9.91 -0.94
C SER A 261 19.21 9.90 -0.20
N THR A 262 19.33 9.09 0.86
CA THR A 262 20.54 8.95 1.69
C THR A 262 20.68 7.53 2.24
N SER A 263 21.60 7.34 3.19
CA SER A 263 21.89 6.05 3.83
C SER A 263 20.78 5.45 4.72
N GLN A 264 19.62 6.10 4.83
CA GLN A 264 18.51 5.59 5.64
C GLN A 264 17.57 4.75 4.78
N THR A 265 17.55 3.46 5.01
CA THR A 265 16.70 2.51 4.27
C THR A 265 15.22 2.73 4.55
N THR A 266 14.43 2.93 3.49
CA THR A 266 12.97 2.93 3.57
C THR A 266 12.47 1.51 3.79
N LYS A 267 11.56 1.31 4.77
CA LYS A 267 11.11 -0.04 5.13
C LYS A 267 9.71 -0.10 5.73
N ASN A 268 9.13 -1.32 5.69
CA ASN A 268 7.84 -1.64 6.27
C ASN A 268 6.71 -0.76 5.70
N ILE A 269 6.54 -0.79 4.38
CA ILE A 269 5.47 -0.08 3.68
C ILE A 269 4.35 -1.07 3.38
N VAL A 270 3.12 -0.73 3.75
CA VAL A 270 1.96 -1.61 3.58
C VAL A 270 0.83 -0.87 2.87
N PHE A 271 0.31 -1.49 1.82
CA PHE A 271 -0.87 -1.08 1.10
C PHE A 271 -1.96 -2.14 1.29
N ASN A 272 -3.06 -1.78 1.96
CA ASN A 272 -4.20 -2.65 2.19
C ASN A 272 -5.44 -2.10 1.48
N GLY A 273 -6.02 -2.86 0.58
CA GLY A 273 -7.24 -2.47 -0.14
C GLY A 273 -7.09 -1.16 -0.92
N CYS A 274 -5.89 -0.87 -1.43
CA CYS A 274 -5.61 0.36 -2.14
C CYS A 274 -5.88 0.24 -3.64
N ASP A 275 -6.32 1.36 -4.26
CA ASP A 275 -6.56 1.44 -5.70
C ASP A 275 -5.46 2.28 -6.37
N PHE A 276 -4.90 1.76 -7.46
CA PHE A 276 -3.93 2.44 -8.32
C PHE A 276 -4.53 2.58 -9.72
N ILE A 277 -4.91 3.81 -10.11
CA ILE A 277 -5.75 4.02 -11.30
C ILE A 277 -5.19 5.11 -12.20
N LYS A 278 -5.09 4.81 -13.51
CA LYS A 278 -4.68 5.77 -14.55
C LYS A 278 -3.33 6.40 -14.30
N LEU A 279 -2.34 5.56 -14.03
CA LEU A 279 -0.97 5.93 -13.71
C LEU A 279 -0.01 5.48 -14.81
N ASP A 280 1.11 6.18 -14.98
CA ASP A 280 2.18 5.67 -15.84
C ASP A 280 2.79 4.42 -15.20
N LEU A 281 3.17 4.52 -13.93
CA LEU A 281 3.52 3.40 -13.08
C LEU A 281 2.60 3.41 -11.86
N ALA A 282 2.00 2.30 -11.52
CA ALA A 282 1.22 2.27 -10.29
C ALA A 282 2.13 2.40 -9.07
N PHE A 283 3.24 1.67 -9.07
CA PHE A 283 4.24 1.71 -8.02
C PHE A 283 5.65 1.59 -8.61
N ASP A 284 6.58 2.33 -8.05
CA ASP A 284 7.98 2.31 -8.41
C ASP A 284 8.89 2.34 -7.17
N CYS A 285 9.88 1.45 -7.16
CA CYS A 285 10.90 1.40 -6.12
C CYS A 285 12.24 1.05 -6.76
N ASP A 286 13.10 2.03 -6.91
CA ASP A 286 14.42 1.91 -7.56
C ASP A 286 15.59 1.80 -6.58
N HIS A 287 15.34 1.67 -5.29
CA HIS A 287 16.35 1.69 -4.22
C HIS A 287 16.22 0.51 -3.25
N ASP A 288 17.22 0.35 -2.39
CA ASP A 288 17.27 -0.62 -1.30
C ASP A 288 16.18 -0.32 -0.24
N ALA A 289 14.96 -0.76 -0.51
CA ALA A 289 13.86 -0.73 0.44
C ALA A 289 13.59 -2.13 1.01
N GLN A 290 12.95 -2.21 2.17
CA GLN A 290 12.70 -3.48 2.84
C GLN A 290 11.23 -3.64 3.23
N ASN A 291 10.69 -4.86 3.05
CA ASN A 291 9.35 -5.24 3.49
C ASN A 291 8.25 -4.34 2.93
N ILE A 292 8.04 -4.38 1.63
CA ILE A 292 6.94 -3.70 0.94
C ILE A 292 5.82 -4.74 0.71
N THR A 293 4.60 -4.44 1.13
CA THR A 293 3.48 -5.37 0.98
C THR A 293 2.27 -4.69 0.34
N PHE A 294 1.76 -5.30 -0.72
CA PHE A 294 0.47 -5.01 -1.32
C PHE A 294 -0.48 -6.15 -0.97
N ASN A 295 -1.59 -5.84 -0.35
CA ASN A 295 -2.59 -6.82 0.04
C ASN A 295 -3.98 -6.37 -0.37
N ASN A 296 -4.67 -7.19 -1.16
CA ASN A 296 -6.02 -6.89 -1.64
C ASN A 296 -6.11 -5.55 -2.38
N CYS A 297 -5.09 -5.24 -3.22
CA CYS A 297 -5.01 -4.00 -3.98
C CYS A 297 -5.58 -4.16 -5.39
N TYR A 298 -5.99 -3.03 -5.98
CA TYR A 298 -6.52 -2.97 -7.34
C TYR A 298 -5.67 -2.03 -8.21
N PHE A 299 -5.13 -2.58 -9.29
CA PHE A 299 -4.31 -1.87 -10.27
C PHE A 299 -5.07 -1.82 -11.60
N GLN A 300 -5.43 -0.61 -12.05
CA GLN A 300 -6.34 -0.46 -13.19
C GLN A 300 -5.89 0.62 -14.16
N GLU A 301 -6.14 0.38 -15.47
CA GLU A 301 -6.00 1.38 -16.53
C GLU A 301 -4.67 2.16 -16.48
N SER A 302 -3.58 1.49 -16.12
CA SER A 302 -2.26 2.08 -15.97
C SER A 302 -1.31 1.54 -17.04
N PHE A 303 -0.25 2.30 -17.34
CA PHE A 303 0.74 1.83 -18.32
C PHE A 303 1.48 0.61 -17.79
N ALA A 304 1.97 0.65 -16.55
CA ALA A 304 2.53 -0.51 -15.87
C ALA A 304 2.06 -0.59 -14.41
N GLY A 305 2.08 -1.78 -13.84
CA GLY A 305 1.73 -2.03 -12.46
C GLY A 305 2.89 -1.72 -11.51
N ILE A 306 3.54 -2.75 -10.98
CA ILE A 306 4.62 -2.64 -9.99
C ILE A 306 5.97 -2.80 -10.68
N ILE A 307 6.88 -1.85 -10.49
CA ILE A 307 8.27 -1.94 -10.93
C ILE A 307 9.18 -1.77 -9.72
N CYS A 308 10.09 -2.73 -9.55
CA CYS A 308 11.04 -2.73 -8.45
C CYS A 308 12.46 -2.98 -8.98
N GLY A 309 13.43 -2.20 -8.50
CA GLY A 309 14.85 -2.36 -8.80
C GLY A 309 15.29 -1.81 -10.17
N GLU A 310 14.41 -1.19 -10.95
CA GLU A 310 14.75 -0.54 -12.21
C GLU A 310 14.83 0.97 -12.00
N ASN A 311 15.95 1.58 -12.39
CA ASN A 311 16.05 3.02 -12.43
C ASN A 311 15.05 3.58 -13.46
N ILE A 312 14.45 4.73 -13.19
CA ILE A 312 13.54 5.44 -14.10
C ILE A 312 14.14 5.70 -15.49
N THR A 313 15.46 5.68 -15.62
CA THR A 313 16.19 5.80 -16.90
C THR A 313 16.22 4.49 -17.69
N GLY A 314 15.70 3.39 -17.15
CA GLY A 314 15.73 2.07 -17.78
C GLY A 314 17.10 1.37 -17.70
N SER A 315 18.01 1.91 -16.93
CA SER A 315 19.32 1.28 -16.65
C SER A 315 19.21 0.43 -15.39
N ALA A 316 19.91 -0.69 -15.33
CA ALA A 316 20.04 -1.45 -14.09
C ALA A 316 20.56 -0.53 -12.98
N PRO A 317 19.99 -0.57 -11.77
CA PRO A 317 20.48 0.24 -10.68
C PRO A 317 21.94 -0.16 -10.36
N SER A 318 22.74 0.81 -10.05
CA SER A 318 24.09 0.56 -9.50
C SER A 318 24.06 0.06 -8.06
N ILE A 319 22.86 -0.13 -7.49
CA ILE A 319 22.59 -0.44 -6.10
C ILE A 319 21.69 -1.69 -6.03
N THR A 320 21.75 -2.39 -4.91
CA THR A 320 20.87 -3.51 -4.57
C THR A 320 19.40 -3.06 -4.62
N GLY A 321 18.56 -3.80 -5.32
CA GLY A 321 17.12 -3.54 -5.36
C GLY A 321 16.45 -3.86 -4.02
N PRO A 322 15.13 -3.63 -3.90
CA PRO A 322 14.39 -3.86 -2.67
C PRO A 322 14.39 -5.33 -2.24
N ASN A 323 14.26 -5.55 -0.92
CA ASN A 323 14.20 -6.87 -0.31
C ASN A 323 12.85 -7.09 0.38
N GLY A 324 12.20 -8.24 0.11
CA GLY A 324 10.97 -8.62 0.77
C GLY A 324 9.75 -7.89 0.24
N VAL A 325 9.58 -7.83 -1.08
CA VAL A 325 8.37 -7.28 -1.71
C VAL A 325 7.33 -8.38 -1.87
N LYS A 326 6.10 -8.12 -1.41
CA LYS A 326 4.98 -9.06 -1.45
C LYS A 326 3.77 -8.44 -2.13
N VAL A 327 3.19 -9.15 -3.09
CA VAL A 327 1.95 -8.77 -3.77
C VAL A 327 0.96 -9.92 -3.60
N LEU A 328 -0.09 -9.69 -2.82
CA LEU A 328 -0.98 -10.71 -2.33
C LEU A 328 -2.45 -10.37 -2.67
N ASN A 329 -3.21 -11.35 -3.14
CA ASN A 329 -4.67 -11.26 -3.33
C ASN A 329 -5.12 -10.02 -4.11
N SER A 330 -4.32 -9.56 -5.07
CA SER A 330 -4.53 -8.29 -5.76
C SER A 330 -5.02 -8.50 -7.20
N LEU A 331 -5.74 -7.51 -7.74
CA LEU A 331 -6.24 -7.54 -9.10
C LEU A 331 -5.50 -6.52 -9.97
N PHE A 332 -4.97 -7.00 -11.10
CA PHE A 332 -4.39 -6.17 -12.16
C PHE A 332 -5.30 -6.24 -13.38
N GLU A 333 -5.90 -5.13 -13.76
CA GLU A 333 -6.87 -5.08 -14.85
C GLU A 333 -6.55 -3.96 -15.85
N ASN A 334 -6.54 -4.29 -17.14
CA ASN A 334 -6.28 -3.32 -18.21
C ASN A 334 -4.94 -2.58 -18.01
N ILE A 335 -3.86 -3.31 -17.73
CA ILE A 335 -2.50 -2.77 -17.65
C ILE A 335 -1.83 -2.92 -19.01
N TYR A 336 -1.42 -1.78 -19.60
CA TYR A 336 -0.98 -1.74 -21.00
C TYR A 336 0.33 -2.45 -21.26
N ASN A 337 1.30 -2.30 -20.38
CA ASN A 337 2.60 -2.94 -20.49
C ASN A 337 2.64 -4.18 -19.59
N LEU A 338 3.37 -4.18 -18.52
CA LEU A 338 3.55 -5.33 -17.64
C LEU A 338 2.86 -5.11 -16.28
N GLY A 339 2.39 -6.20 -15.68
CA GLY A 339 1.82 -6.16 -14.34
C GLY A 339 2.87 -5.94 -13.27
N ILE A 340 3.93 -6.75 -13.29
CA ILE A 340 5.02 -6.72 -12.29
C ILE A 340 6.35 -6.89 -12.99
N LYS A 341 7.34 -6.07 -12.63
CA LYS A 341 8.74 -6.21 -13.03
C LYS A 341 9.65 -6.08 -11.82
N THR A 342 10.59 -7.00 -11.70
CA THR A 342 11.61 -6.96 -10.65
C THR A 342 13.00 -7.07 -11.26
N ILE A 343 13.92 -6.22 -10.82
CA ILE A 343 15.34 -6.26 -11.18
C ILE A 343 16.14 -6.16 -9.89
N THR A 344 17.09 -7.07 -9.67
CA THR A 344 17.94 -7.11 -8.46
C THR A 344 17.15 -7.15 -7.14
N VAL A 345 15.88 -7.56 -7.18
CA VAL A 345 15.01 -7.71 -6.00
C VAL A 345 15.28 -9.06 -5.34
N THR A 346 15.36 -9.08 -4.03
CA THR A 346 15.47 -10.33 -3.27
C THR A 346 14.19 -10.62 -2.50
N ASN A 347 13.81 -11.89 -2.39
CA ASN A 347 12.61 -12.33 -1.66
C ASN A 347 11.31 -11.66 -2.15
N PHE A 348 11.09 -11.64 -3.48
CA PHE A 348 9.82 -11.20 -4.05
C PHE A 348 8.79 -12.34 -4.03
N ILE A 349 7.56 -12.04 -3.62
CA ILE A 349 6.45 -12.99 -3.60
C ILE A 349 5.24 -12.36 -4.30
N SER A 350 4.77 -13.02 -5.37
CA SER A 350 3.46 -12.79 -5.98
C SER A 350 2.56 -13.98 -5.61
N SER A 351 1.39 -13.73 -5.00
CA SER A 351 0.55 -14.85 -4.55
C SER A 351 -0.94 -14.54 -4.62
N PHE A 352 -1.67 -15.46 -5.25
CA PHE A 352 -3.13 -15.41 -5.42
C PHE A 352 -3.64 -14.11 -6.07
N ASN A 353 -2.83 -13.51 -6.96
CA ASN A 353 -3.22 -12.34 -7.73
C ASN A 353 -3.95 -12.75 -9.00
N THR A 354 -4.80 -11.86 -9.49
CA THR A 354 -5.51 -12.04 -10.77
C THR A 354 -5.05 -10.96 -11.76
N PHE A 355 -4.67 -11.39 -12.95
CA PHE A 355 -4.21 -10.52 -14.04
C PHE A 355 -5.17 -10.64 -15.23
N VAL A 356 -5.92 -9.58 -15.51
CA VAL A 356 -6.91 -9.49 -16.58
C VAL A 356 -6.50 -8.42 -17.58
N ASN A 357 -6.38 -8.77 -18.86
CA ASN A 357 -5.97 -7.82 -19.91
C ASN A 357 -4.64 -7.10 -19.59
N VAL A 358 -3.63 -7.81 -19.13
CA VAL A 358 -2.31 -7.26 -18.82
C VAL A 358 -1.34 -7.56 -19.97
N GLY A 359 -0.47 -6.60 -20.31
CA GLY A 359 0.51 -6.73 -21.38
C GLY A 359 -0.10 -6.60 -22.78
N VAL A 360 -1.16 -5.83 -22.94
CA VAL A 360 -1.95 -5.66 -24.18
C VAL A 360 -1.45 -4.49 -25.04
N ALA A 361 -0.29 -3.93 -24.76
CA ALA A 361 0.23 -2.75 -25.42
C ALA A 361 0.18 -2.91 -26.94
N GLY A 362 -0.75 -2.20 -27.56
CA GLY A 362 -0.85 -2.05 -29.01
C GLY A 362 0.42 -1.38 -29.55
N ALA A 363 0.58 -1.49 -30.85
CA ALA A 363 1.65 -0.93 -31.64
C ALA A 363 2.01 0.50 -31.22
N GLY A 364 3.16 0.68 -30.62
CA GLY A 364 3.65 1.97 -30.12
C GLY A 364 4.59 1.83 -28.92
N SER A 365 4.65 0.65 -28.31
CA SER A 365 5.68 0.37 -27.30
C SER A 365 7.06 0.38 -27.94
N VAL A 366 7.98 1.00 -27.29
CA VAL A 366 9.38 1.00 -27.68
C VAL A 366 9.88 -0.44 -27.67
N GLY A 367 9.97 -1.04 -28.85
CA GLY A 367 10.43 -2.41 -29.04
C GLY A 367 9.28 -3.40 -29.24
N THR A 368 9.38 -4.16 -30.31
CA THR A 368 8.46 -5.20 -30.78
C THR A 368 8.40 -6.44 -29.88
N ALA A 369 8.97 -6.39 -28.68
CA ALA A 369 8.97 -7.50 -27.76
C ALA A 369 7.73 -7.43 -26.86
N LEU A 370 6.94 -8.46 -26.94
CA LEU A 370 5.86 -8.78 -26.02
C LEU A 370 6.35 -8.76 -24.59
N VAL A 371 5.61 -8.03 -23.78
CA VAL A 371 5.95 -7.90 -22.38
C VAL A 371 5.23 -8.99 -21.61
N PRO A 372 5.92 -9.81 -20.85
CA PRO A 372 5.29 -10.76 -19.93
C PRO A 372 4.48 -10.01 -18.90
N ILE A 373 3.46 -10.69 -18.36
CA ILE A 373 2.65 -10.11 -17.28
C ILE A 373 3.52 -9.88 -16.05
N ILE A 374 4.36 -10.85 -15.73
CA ILE A 374 5.37 -10.77 -14.67
C ILE A 374 6.75 -11.01 -15.31
N ASN A 375 7.66 -10.10 -15.07
CA ASN A 375 9.04 -10.20 -15.53
C ASN A 375 10.00 -10.17 -14.34
N TYR A 376 10.60 -11.30 -14.03
CA TYR A 376 11.61 -11.44 -13.00
C TYR A 376 13.00 -11.42 -13.63
N ASP A 377 13.83 -10.50 -13.20
CA ASP A 377 15.23 -10.39 -13.61
C ASP A 377 16.15 -10.40 -12.37
N SER A 378 15.85 -11.32 -11.44
CA SER A 378 16.57 -11.47 -10.18
C SER A 378 16.25 -12.81 -9.52
N ASP A 379 17.11 -13.25 -8.62
CA ASP A 379 16.99 -14.53 -7.92
C ASP A 379 16.01 -14.49 -6.75
N GLY A 380 15.42 -15.65 -6.42
CA GLY A 380 14.59 -15.81 -5.21
C GLY A 380 13.21 -15.23 -5.32
N ASN A 381 12.64 -15.15 -6.52
CA ASN A 381 11.29 -14.66 -6.76
C ASN A 381 10.30 -15.84 -6.85
N TYR A 382 9.10 -15.62 -6.31
CA TYR A 382 8.04 -16.63 -6.25
C TYR A 382 6.74 -16.10 -6.83
N SER A 383 6.05 -16.94 -7.64
CA SER A 383 4.66 -16.76 -8.07
C SER A 383 3.87 -17.99 -7.66
N ILE A 384 2.90 -17.82 -6.78
CA ILE A 384 2.14 -18.92 -6.17
C ILE A 384 0.64 -18.67 -6.32
N GLY A 385 -0.04 -19.51 -7.12
CA GLY A 385 -1.50 -19.45 -7.25
C GLY A 385 -2.01 -18.21 -7.99
N ASP A 386 -1.16 -17.50 -8.71
CA ASP A 386 -1.55 -16.36 -9.53
C ASP A 386 -2.38 -16.84 -10.74
N ASN A 387 -3.45 -16.12 -11.06
CA ASN A 387 -4.33 -16.37 -12.18
C ASN A 387 -4.12 -15.35 -13.31
N PHE A 388 -3.94 -15.84 -14.53
CA PHE A 388 -3.66 -15.02 -15.70
C PHE A 388 -4.76 -15.21 -16.75
N ASP A 389 -5.62 -14.19 -16.91
CA ASP A 389 -6.69 -14.19 -17.91
C ASP A 389 -6.32 -13.32 -19.10
N ARG A 390 -6.23 -13.94 -20.28
CA ARG A 390 -6.00 -13.28 -21.57
C ARG A 390 -7.03 -13.73 -22.59
N THR A 391 -7.57 -12.78 -23.32
CA THR A 391 -8.52 -13.09 -24.40
C THR A 391 -7.84 -13.79 -25.58
N ALA A 392 -8.58 -14.57 -26.34
CA ALA A 392 -8.08 -15.26 -27.52
C ALA A 392 -7.49 -14.31 -28.58
N SER A 393 -8.01 -13.09 -28.71
CA SER A 393 -7.46 -12.05 -29.60
C SER A 393 -6.10 -11.53 -29.13
N GLN A 394 -5.89 -11.45 -27.83
CA GLN A 394 -4.61 -11.04 -27.24
C GLN A 394 -3.58 -12.16 -27.39
N GLN A 395 -3.98 -13.42 -27.25
CA GLN A 395 -3.13 -14.56 -27.54
C GLN A 395 -2.74 -14.63 -29.03
N ALA A 396 -3.65 -14.31 -29.94
CA ALA A 396 -3.41 -14.35 -31.40
C ALA A 396 -2.40 -13.28 -31.87
N THR A 397 -2.42 -12.09 -31.28
CA THR A 397 -1.47 -11.02 -31.60
C THR A 397 -0.09 -11.22 -30.98
N HIS A 398 0.06 -12.23 -30.10
CA HIS A 398 1.26 -12.47 -29.34
C HIS A 398 1.69 -13.94 -29.33
N PRO A 399 2.14 -14.46 -30.50
CA PRO A 399 2.43 -15.90 -30.68
C PRO A 399 3.50 -16.46 -29.71
N ASN A 400 4.42 -15.64 -29.22
CA ASN A 400 5.45 -16.09 -28.28
C ASN A 400 4.89 -16.41 -26.88
N LEU A 401 3.70 -15.93 -26.54
CA LEU A 401 3.01 -16.31 -25.30
C LEU A 401 2.12 -17.55 -25.49
N GLN A 402 1.74 -17.86 -26.74
CA GLN A 402 0.98 -19.09 -27.07
C GLN A 402 1.82 -20.35 -26.89
N ASN A 403 3.13 -20.28 -27.17
CA ASN A 403 3.95 -21.50 -27.26
C ASN A 403 4.35 -22.10 -25.91
N ASN A 404 4.17 -21.42 -24.77
CA ASN A 404 4.59 -21.96 -23.48
C ASN A 404 3.66 -21.67 -22.29
N GLY A 405 2.52 -21.05 -22.47
CA GLY A 405 1.65 -20.68 -21.34
C GLY A 405 2.34 -19.75 -20.31
N LYS A 406 3.48 -19.17 -20.66
CA LYS A 406 4.28 -18.35 -19.74
C LYS A 406 3.73 -16.95 -19.69
N ALA A 407 2.82 -16.72 -18.77
CA ALA A 407 2.51 -15.37 -18.32
C ALA A 407 3.68 -14.75 -17.53
N VAL A 408 4.60 -15.58 -17.08
CA VAL A 408 5.77 -15.22 -16.27
C VAL A 408 7.04 -15.48 -17.10
N TYR A 409 7.89 -14.48 -17.21
CA TYR A 409 9.16 -14.53 -17.92
C TYR A 409 10.32 -14.23 -16.95
N GLY A 410 11.49 -14.76 -17.26
CA GLY A 410 12.71 -14.46 -16.49
C GLY A 410 12.81 -15.26 -15.19
N LEU A 411 12.02 -16.33 -15.03
CA LEU A 411 12.33 -17.30 -14.00
C LEU A 411 13.70 -17.91 -14.33
N LEU A 412 14.70 -17.47 -13.62
CA LEU A 412 16.00 -18.13 -13.65
C LEU A 412 15.87 -19.55 -13.10
N ALA A 413 16.83 -20.42 -13.38
CA ALA A 413 16.79 -21.82 -12.87
C ALA A 413 16.69 -21.90 -11.33
N SER A 414 17.06 -20.83 -10.65
CA SER A 414 16.92 -20.65 -9.20
C SER A 414 15.51 -20.19 -8.75
N ASP A 415 14.68 -19.71 -9.69
CA ASP A 415 13.35 -19.18 -9.37
C ASP A 415 12.34 -20.32 -9.32
N SER A 416 12.11 -20.82 -8.16
CA SER A 416 11.30 -22.00 -7.92
C SER A 416 10.30 -21.77 -6.80
N ILE A 417 9.21 -22.51 -6.85
CA ILE A 417 8.21 -22.48 -5.79
C ILE A 417 8.72 -23.33 -4.62
N HIS A 418 8.91 -22.71 -3.47
CA HIS A 418 9.27 -23.42 -2.26
C HIS A 418 8.02 -23.73 -1.42
N TYR A 419 7.83 -25.00 -1.11
CA TYR A 419 6.85 -25.46 -0.12
C TYR A 419 7.63 -26.08 1.05
N GLY A 420 7.99 -25.24 2.02
CA GLY A 420 8.85 -25.70 3.11
C GLY A 420 10.22 -26.16 2.62
N THR A 421 10.51 -27.47 2.74
CA THR A 421 11.76 -28.07 2.25
C THR A 421 11.73 -28.48 0.76
N HIS A 422 10.61 -28.24 0.07
CA HIS A 422 10.46 -28.59 -1.33
C HIS A 422 10.60 -27.36 -2.23
N LYS A 423 11.41 -27.50 -3.27
CA LYS A 423 11.57 -26.53 -4.35
C LYS A 423 10.98 -27.14 -5.62
N THR A 424 10.00 -26.48 -6.24
CA THR A 424 9.42 -26.92 -7.52
C THR A 424 9.80 -25.94 -8.63
N GLU A 425 10.48 -26.42 -9.64
CA GLU A 425 10.80 -25.62 -10.84
C GLU A 425 9.59 -25.56 -11.80
N PRO A 426 9.49 -24.49 -12.61
CA PRO A 426 8.49 -24.39 -13.66
C PRO A 426 8.60 -25.56 -14.63
N GLY A 427 7.47 -25.95 -15.23
CA GLY A 427 7.45 -27.01 -16.24
C GLY A 427 8.33 -26.66 -17.46
N LYS A 428 9.21 -27.56 -17.83
CA LYS A 428 10.11 -27.46 -18.98
C LYS A 428 9.68 -28.42 -20.10
N THR A 429 10.19 -28.22 -21.30
CA THR A 429 9.90 -29.05 -22.47
C THR A 429 11.16 -29.28 -23.28
N ASP A 430 11.47 -30.55 -23.50
CA ASP A 430 12.56 -30.99 -24.38
C ASP A 430 12.00 -31.75 -25.60
N THR A 431 12.75 -31.72 -26.67
CA THR A 431 12.48 -32.57 -27.83
C THR A 431 13.44 -33.75 -27.81
N LEU A 432 12.90 -34.96 -27.73
CA LEU A 432 13.67 -36.18 -27.85
C LEU A 432 13.71 -36.58 -29.33
N THR A 433 14.88 -36.52 -29.93
CA THR A 433 15.06 -36.79 -31.36
C THR A 433 14.83 -38.24 -31.68
N ASP A 434 14.15 -38.53 -32.79
CA ASP A 434 13.92 -39.91 -33.29
C ASP A 434 15.22 -40.64 -33.60
N ASN A 435 15.23 -41.95 -33.41
CA ASN A 435 16.34 -42.85 -33.71
C ASN A 435 17.67 -42.40 -33.02
N THR A 436 17.59 -42.03 -31.77
CA THR A 436 18.74 -41.58 -30.96
C THR A 436 19.19 -42.71 -30.04
N THR A 437 20.47 -43.05 -30.05
CA THR A 437 21.05 -44.08 -29.19
C THR A 437 21.55 -43.57 -27.84
N SER A 438 21.85 -42.26 -27.74
CA SER A 438 22.19 -41.57 -26.49
C SER A 438 22.03 -40.10 -26.72
N GLY A 439 20.96 -39.51 -26.22
CA GLY A 439 20.68 -38.06 -26.25
C GLY A 439 20.58 -37.51 -24.83
N ASN A 440 21.02 -36.30 -24.60
CA ASN A 440 20.87 -35.63 -23.33
C ASN A 440 19.55 -34.83 -23.31
N THR A 441 18.82 -34.87 -22.21
CA THR A 441 17.77 -33.92 -21.91
C THR A 441 18.38 -32.64 -21.36
N SER A 442 17.57 -31.63 -21.08
CA SER A 442 18.03 -30.42 -20.39
C SER A 442 18.08 -30.58 -18.86
N ILE A 443 17.89 -31.80 -18.35
CA ILE A 443 18.01 -32.09 -16.92
C ILE A 443 19.44 -32.48 -16.60
N ASP A 444 20.08 -31.67 -15.79
CA ASP A 444 21.45 -31.83 -15.36
C ASP A 444 21.53 -31.52 -13.85
N PHE A 445 22.06 -32.48 -13.08
CA PHE A 445 22.22 -32.38 -11.64
C PHE A 445 23.69 -32.16 -11.31
N ASP A 446 24.00 -31.03 -10.67
CA ASP A 446 25.34 -30.69 -10.21
C ASP A 446 25.29 -30.41 -8.69
N GLU A 447 25.16 -31.48 -7.89
CA GLU A 447 24.96 -31.38 -6.44
C GLU A 447 26.22 -31.77 -5.67
N SER A 448 26.70 -30.85 -4.85
CA SER A 448 27.81 -31.09 -3.91
C SER A 448 27.38 -31.86 -2.67
N VAL A 449 26.08 -31.79 -2.29
CA VAL A 449 25.47 -32.44 -1.13
C VAL A 449 24.48 -33.50 -1.61
N LEU A 450 24.36 -34.59 -0.87
CA LEU A 450 23.35 -35.62 -1.17
C LEU A 450 21.95 -35.00 -1.23
N SER A 451 21.28 -35.16 -2.35
CA SER A 451 19.97 -34.58 -2.63
C SER A 451 19.01 -35.60 -3.20
N GLU A 452 17.73 -35.33 -3.05
CA GLU A 452 16.64 -36.07 -3.70
C GLU A 452 15.85 -35.14 -4.60
N HIS A 453 15.59 -35.60 -5.82
CA HIS A 453 14.82 -34.90 -6.82
C HIS A 453 13.66 -35.79 -7.30
N ILE A 454 12.51 -35.14 -7.53
CA ILE A 454 11.32 -35.80 -8.13
C ILE A 454 11.01 -35.06 -9.43
N ILE A 455 10.85 -35.82 -10.51
CA ILE A 455 10.51 -35.31 -11.83
C ILE A 455 9.16 -35.88 -12.23
N ASP A 456 8.11 -35.06 -12.18
CA ASP A 456 6.85 -35.44 -12.80
C ASP A 456 6.90 -35.11 -14.28
N TYR A 457 6.56 -36.09 -15.14
CA TYR A 457 6.73 -35.91 -16.57
C TYR A 457 5.60 -36.45 -17.44
N MET A 458 5.55 -35.96 -18.66
CA MET A 458 4.75 -36.46 -19.75
C MET A 458 5.59 -36.52 -21.02
N ILE A 459 5.64 -37.70 -21.68
CA ILE A 459 6.18 -37.86 -23.02
C ILE A 459 5.02 -38.07 -23.99
N SER A 460 5.00 -37.30 -25.08
CA SER A 460 4.09 -37.55 -26.21
C SER A 460 4.89 -37.82 -27.47
N ARG A 461 4.50 -38.91 -28.19
CA ARG A 461 5.13 -39.28 -29.45
C ARG A 461 4.08 -39.81 -30.41
N HIS A 462 3.91 -39.16 -31.56
CA HIS A 462 2.85 -39.46 -32.52
C HIS A 462 1.46 -39.48 -31.85
N THR A 463 0.84 -40.66 -31.70
CA THR A 463 -0.48 -40.84 -31.05
C THR A 463 -0.39 -41.38 -29.63
N GLY A 464 0.81 -41.67 -29.14
CA GLY A 464 1.03 -42.24 -27.81
C GLY A 464 1.44 -41.21 -26.78
N ILE A 465 1.09 -41.48 -25.53
CA ILE A 465 1.42 -40.67 -24.37
C ILE A 465 1.92 -41.59 -23.26
N ARG A 466 3.01 -41.15 -22.59
CA ARG A 466 3.52 -41.69 -21.33
C ARG A 466 3.45 -40.60 -20.27
N THR A 467 3.01 -40.94 -19.08
CA THR A 467 3.09 -40.09 -17.90
C THR A 467 3.78 -40.84 -16.77
N GLY A 468 4.63 -40.21 -16.02
CA GLY A 468 5.39 -40.88 -14.98
C GLY A 468 6.03 -39.91 -13.99
N THR A 469 6.68 -40.52 -13.01
CA THR A 469 7.46 -39.84 -11.99
C THR A 469 8.84 -40.48 -11.89
N ILE A 470 9.89 -39.69 -12.07
CA ILE A 470 11.27 -40.14 -11.87
C ILE A 470 11.74 -39.61 -10.51
N LYS A 471 12.32 -40.50 -9.71
CA LYS A 471 13.05 -40.12 -8.49
C LYS A 471 14.54 -40.24 -8.76
N VAL A 472 15.28 -39.20 -8.42
CA VAL A 472 16.74 -39.18 -8.56
C VAL A 472 17.35 -38.84 -7.19
N THR A 473 18.26 -39.71 -6.73
CA THR A 473 18.97 -39.48 -5.46
C THR A 473 20.47 -39.58 -5.73
N GLY A 474 21.24 -38.61 -5.23
CA GLY A 474 22.68 -38.65 -5.43
C GLY A 474 23.40 -37.32 -5.19
N ASN A 475 24.67 -37.33 -5.53
CA ASN A 475 25.53 -36.15 -5.62
C ASN A 475 26.77 -36.44 -6.52
N ASN A 476 27.57 -35.43 -6.79
CA ASN A 476 28.77 -35.52 -7.63
C ASN A 476 29.84 -36.52 -7.11
N THR A 477 29.79 -36.92 -5.85
CA THR A 477 30.77 -37.83 -5.25
C THR A 477 30.30 -39.28 -5.30
N LEU A 478 29.02 -39.54 -5.02
CA LEU A 478 28.45 -40.87 -4.94
C LEU A 478 27.84 -41.35 -6.27
N GLY A 479 27.65 -40.42 -7.20
CA GLY A 479 26.87 -40.61 -8.41
C GLY A 479 25.38 -40.45 -8.16
N TYR A 480 24.60 -40.57 -9.25
CA TYR A 480 23.16 -40.36 -9.24
C TYR A 480 22.44 -41.66 -9.57
N PHE A 481 21.41 -41.97 -8.82
CA PHE A 481 20.55 -43.18 -8.96
C PHE A 481 19.14 -42.76 -9.31
N MET A 482 18.52 -43.46 -10.23
CA MET A 482 17.19 -43.14 -10.77
C MET A 482 16.22 -44.30 -10.61
N GLU A 483 14.99 -43.98 -10.24
CA GLU A 483 13.81 -44.85 -10.36
C GLU A 483 12.79 -44.16 -11.26
N ASP A 484 12.24 -44.85 -12.27
CA ASP A 484 11.22 -44.36 -13.19
C ASP A 484 9.94 -45.20 -13.05
N ASP A 485 8.86 -44.60 -12.59
CA ASP A 485 7.53 -45.21 -12.48
C ASP A 485 6.58 -44.52 -13.46
N PHE A 486 6.08 -45.26 -14.45
CA PHE A 486 5.29 -44.66 -15.51
C PHE A 486 4.16 -45.57 -16.02
N SER A 487 3.20 -44.93 -16.67
CA SER A 487 2.15 -45.53 -17.46
C SER A 487 2.16 -44.98 -18.88
N GLU A 488 1.98 -45.82 -19.87
CA GLU A 488 1.90 -45.39 -21.27
C GLU A 488 0.73 -46.04 -22.02
N THR A 489 0.20 -45.34 -23.02
CA THR A 489 -0.93 -45.83 -23.83
C THR A 489 -0.52 -46.93 -24.80
N ASN A 490 0.72 -46.90 -25.27
CA ASN A 490 1.38 -47.87 -26.13
C ASN A 490 2.89 -47.66 -26.03
N ASP A 491 3.69 -48.64 -26.36
CA ASP A 491 5.14 -48.50 -26.34
C ASP A 491 5.59 -47.32 -27.23
N LEU A 492 6.12 -46.29 -26.61
CA LEU A 492 6.64 -45.09 -27.30
C LEU A 492 8.02 -45.32 -27.89
N GLY A 493 8.69 -46.44 -27.58
CA GLY A 493 10.07 -46.65 -27.94
C GLY A 493 11.01 -45.58 -27.40
N VAL A 494 10.76 -45.08 -26.20
CA VAL A 494 11.56 -44.10 -25.47
C VAL A 494 12.04 -44.71 -24.16
N THR A 495 13.33 -44.70 -23.91
CA THR A 495 13.91 -45.08 -22.62
C THR A 495 14.62 -43.87 -22.02
N LEU A 496 14.41 -43.66 -20.73
CA LEU A 496 15.11 -42.63 -19.96
C LEU A 496 16.13 -43.33 -19.05
N GLU A 497 17.32 -42.80 -18.99
CA GLU A 497 18.44 -43.32 -18.19
C GLU A 497 19.22 -42.18 -17.55
N MET A 498 19.83 -42.45 -16.39
CA MET A 498 20.67 -41.46 -15.71
C MET A 498 22.15 -41.77 -16.03
N ASP A 499 22.85 -40.78 -16.55
CA ASP A 499 24.30 -40.80 -16.51
C ASP A 499 24.74 -40.56 -15.07
N SER A 500 25.01 -41.64 -14.35
CA SER A 500 25.27 -41.59 -12.92
C SER A 500 26.56 -40.82 -12.56
N ALA A 501 27.49 -40.71 -13.50
CA ALA A 501 28.75 -40.02 -13.26
C ALA A 501 28.65 -38.49 -13.45
N ASN A 502 27.84 -38.09 -14.41
CA ASN A 502 27.72 -36.68 -14.80
C ASN A 502 26.40 -36.01 -14.35
N GLY A 503 25.45 -36.78 -13.78
CA GLY A 503 24.17 -36.25 -13.31
C GLY A 503 23.19 -35.85 -14.42
N VAL A 504 23.42 -36.27 -15.66
CA VAL A 504 22.57 -35.92 -16.80
C VAL A 504 21.50 -36.96 -17.05
N LEU A 505 20.24 -36.56 -17.15
CA LEU A 505 19.16 -37.46 -17.61
C LEU A 505 19.27 -37.61 -19.13
N GLN A 506 19.55 -38.84 -19.56
CA GLN A 506 19.70 -39.22 -20.97
C GLN A 506 18.46 -39.96 -21.48
N TYR A 507 18.35 -40.05 -22.80
CA TYR A 507 17.28 -40.78 -23.46
C TYR A 507 17.78 -41.58 -24.65
N THR A 508 17.09 -42.68 -24.93
CA THR A 508 17.18 -43.40 -26.21
C THR A 508 15.81 -43.43 -26.88
N THR A 509 15.78 -43.40 -28.20
CA THR A 509 14.53 -43.50 -28.95
C THR A 509 14.67 -44.52 -30.09
N SER A 510 13.66 -45.37 -30.27
CA SER A 510 13.56 -46.25 -31.45
C SER A 510 13.24 -45.42 -32.71
N SER A 511 13.54 -45.97 -33.88
CA SER A 511 13.18 -45.36 -35.17
C SER A 511 11.68 -45.49 -35.43
N SER A 512 10.93 -44.41 -35.34
CA SER A 512 9.49 -44.35 -35.60
C SER A 512 9.09 -43.31 -36.65
N GLY A 513 10.03 -42.47 -37.08
CA GLY A 513 9.79 -41.33 -37.95
C GLY A 513 9.25 -40.09 -37.23
N TYR A 514 9.12 -40.11 -35.90
CA TYR A 514 8.59 -38.99 -35.12
C TYR A 514 9.48 -38.72 -33.92
N ASN A 515 9.81 -37.43 -33.69
CA ASN A 515 10.40 -36.99 -32.46
C ASN A 515 9.39 -37.11 -31.31
N ALA A 516 9.86 -37.30 -30.09
CA ALA A 516 9.02 -37.22 -28.91
C ALA A 516 9.17 -35.85 -28.21
N THR A 517 8.09 -35.43 -27.55
CA THR A 517 8.09 -34.23 -26.72
C THR A 517 8.08 -34.66 -25.27
N PHE A 518 9.09 -34.28 -24.51
CA PHE A 518 9.24 -34.57 -23.09
C PHE A 518 8.93 -33.28 -22.30
N LYS A 519 7.81 -33.27 -21.59
CA LYS A 519 7.41 -32.20 -20.68
C LYS A 519 7.60 -32.66 -19.26
N TYR A 520 8.24 -31.87 -18.44
CA TYR A 520 8.54 -32.27 -17.06
C TYR A 520 8.53 -31.10 -16.09
N ARG A 521 8.37 -31.42 -14.82
CA ARG A 521 8.50 -30.52 -13.68
C ARG A 521 9.45 -31.16 -12.68
N LEU A 522 10.45 -30.41 -12.26
CA LEU A 522 11.44 -30.85 -11.28
C LEU A 522 11.06 -30.32 -9.88
N GLN A 523 11.09 -31.22 -8.89
CA GLN A 523 10.98 -30.89 -7.48
C GLN A 523 12.26 -31.33 -6.78
N LYS A 524 12.79 -30.49 -5.92
CA LYS A 524 13.99 -30.76 -5.12
C LYS A 524 13.66 -30.66 -3.65
N PHE A 525 14.12 -31.63 -2.85
CA PHE A 525 14.17 -31.51 -1.40
C PHE A 525 15.39 -30.69 -1.02
N VAL A 526 15.19 -29.56 -0.38
CA VAL A 526 16.24 -28.59 -0.01
C VAL A 526 16.49 -28.62 1.50
#